data_7e524369cf970002abb76275de805e34
#
_entry.id   7e524369cf970002abb76275de805e34
#
_cell.length_a   1.000
_cell.length_b   1.000
_cell.length_c   1.000
_cell.angle_alpha   90.00
_cell.angle_beta   90.00
_cell.angle_gamma   90.00
#
_symmetry.space_group_name_H-M   'P 1'
#
loop_
_entity.id
_entity.type
_entity.pdbx_description
1 polymer ?
#
loop_
_entity_poly.entity_id
_entity_poly.type
_entity_poly.pdbx_seq_one_letter_code
_entity_poly.pdbx_strand_id
1 'polypeptide(L)'
;MSPWTSAVGAPQLARLLGSQHTRDGVAAGAAAALTGGRRVPAYRSLADGVRLLILEGRVPVAARLPAERELAAALAVSRTTVAAAYEALRGEGFLESRRGAGSWTAMPAGSPLPTRGLDPLPPEAAASVIDLGCAALPAPEPWLTRAMRGALDELPPYAHTHGDYPAGLPALRQALADRYTARGIPTMPEQIMVTTGAMGAVAAACRLMVRPGERVAVESPSYANILQLMREAGARLVPVAMADRLAGWDIPSWRQVLSAAAPRLAYVIADFHNPTGALATEDQRRQLVDAARSAGTVLIADETMAELRLDDEVELVRPVCAFDPAGSTVITVGSASKTFWAGLRIGWVRAAPDVIRSLVAARAYADLGTPVIEQLAVAWLLNTGGWEEAIGIRRELARGNRDALVDALRRHLPDWEFTVPHGGLTLWARTGGLSGSRIAEAGARLGVRVPSGPRFGVDGAFEGYVRLPFTVGGAVADKAATRLAAAADLVATGATIEAEAPRTYVA
;
A
#
# COMPACT_ATOMS: atom_id res chain seq x y z
N MET A 1 -29.91 -3.85 -11.36
CA MET A 1 -28.64 -4.60 -11.53
C MET A 1 -28.20 -5.09 -10.17
N SER A 2 -28.01 -6.40 -10.00
CA SER A 2 -27.47 -6.92 -8.74
C SER A 2 -26.08 -6.32 -8.50
N PRO A 3 -25.75 -5.86 -7.29
CA PRO A 3 -24.42 -5.37 -7.01
C PRO A 3 -23.41 -6.50 -7.26
N TRP A 4 -22.40 -6.22 -8.07
CA TRP A 4 -21.30 -7.17 -8.22
C TRP A 4 -20.58 -7.28 -6.87
N THR A 5 -20.16 -8.48 -6.55
CA THR A 5 -19.55 -8.80 -5.28
C THR A 5 -18.39 -9.73 -5.53
N SER A 6 -17.26 -9.47 -4.89
CA SER A 6 -16.11 -10.36 -4.94
C SER A 6 -16.53 -11.79 -4.54
N ALA A 7 -16.00 -12.79 -5.21
CA ALA A 7 -16.26 -14.19 -4.88
C ALA A 7 -14.93 -14.94 -4.79
N VAL A 8 -14.82 -15.77 -3.75
CA VAL A 8 -13.67 -16.67 -3.58
C VAL A 8 -14.14 -18.08 -3.98
N GLY A 9 -13.47 -18.68 -4.96
CA GLY A 9 -13.80 -20.02 -5.42
C GLY A 9 -13.36 -21.11 -4.43
N ALA A 10 -14.05 -22.26 -4.42
CA ALA A 10 -13.72 -23.36 -3.52
C ALA A 10 -12.28 -23.87 -3.67
N PRO A 11 -11.70 -24.04 -4.89
CA PRO A 11 -10.30 -24.43 -5.04
C PRO A 11 -9.32 -23.38 -4.52
N GLN A 12 -9.65 -22.10 -4.66
CA GLN A 12 -8.83 -20.98 -4.15
C GLN A 12 -8.83 -20.98 -2.62
N LEU A 13 -10.01 -21.04 -1.99
CA LEU A 13 -10.11 -21.07 -0.54
C LEU A 13 -9.44 -22.32 0.06
N ALA A 14 -9.56 -23.48 -0.59
CA ALA A 14 -8.89 -24.71 -0.18
C ALA A 14 -7.35 -24.57 -0.23
N ARG A 15 -6.79 -23.97 -1.27
CA ARG A 15 -5.33 -23.68 -1.35
C ARG A 15 -4.88 -22.75 -0.24
N LEU A 16 -5.64 -21.68 0.02
CA LEU A 16 -5.34 -20.72 1.08
C LEU A 16 -5.32 -21.40 2.46
N LEU A 17 -6.28 -22.26 2.74
CA LEU A 17 -6.36 -23.05 3.97
C LEU A 17 -5.26 -24.12 4.05
N GLY A 18 -4.93 -24.79 2.96
CA GLY A 18 -3.85 -25.80 2.89
C GLY A 18 -2.47 -25.20 3.15
N SER A 19 -2.22 -23.99 2.66
CA SER A 19 -0.97 -23.27 2.94
C SER A 19 -0.83 -22.83 4.41
N GLN A 20 -1.92 -22.75 5.17
CA GLN A 20 -1.89 -22.53 6.61
C GLN A 20 -1.63 -23.81 7.40
N HIS A 21 -2.25 -24.93 7.04
CA HIS A 21 -2.06 -26.21 7.74
C HIS A 21 -0.61 -26.72 7.73
N THR A 22 0.15 -26.44 6.69
CA THR A 22 1.59 -26.73 6.63
C THR A 22 2.42 -25.87 7.58
N ARG A 23 1.92 -24.71 8.01
CA ARG A 23 2.59 -23.80 8.96
C ARG A 23 2.18 -24.08 10.41
N ASP A 24 0.89 -24.28 10.65
CA ASP A 24 0.37 -24.64 11.97
C ASP A 24 0.80 -26.05 12.38
N GLY A 25 1.13 -26.95 11.44
CA GLY A 25 1.69 -28.26 11.72
C GLY A 25 3.04 -28.21 12.42
N VAL A 26 3.87 -27.19 12.16
CA VAL A 26 5.14 -26.96 12.86
C VAL A 26 4.92 -26.25 14.20
N ALA A 27 3.97 -25.30 14.28
CA ALA A 27 3.63 -24.60 15.50
C ALA A 27 2.74 -25.42 16.44
N ALA A 28 1.78 -26.20 15.89
CA ALA A 28 0.93 -27.09 16.65
C ALA A 28 1.71 -28.30 17.24
N GLY A 29 2.79 -28.73 16.59
CA GLY A 29 3.71 -29.72 17.16
C GLY A 29 4.38 -29.22 18.44
N ALA A 30 4.74 -27.94 18.51
CA ALA A 30 5.32 -27.31 19.69
C ALA A 30 4.26 -26.97 20.76
N ALA A 31 3.05 -26.54 20.37
CA ALA A 31 1.95 -26.22 21.30
C ALA A 31 1.24 -27.47 21.85
N ALA A 32 1.13 -28.54 21.08
CA ALA A 32 0.57 -29.82 21.53
C ALA A 32 1.46 -30.50 22.59
N ALA A 33 2.76 -30.21 22.59
CA ALA A 33 3.68 -30.65 23.64
C ALA A 33 3.47 -29.90 24.99
N LEU A 34 2.81 -28.73 24.94
CA LEU A 34 2.60 -27.88 26.13
C LEU A 34 1.16 -27.95 26.70
N THR A 35 0.18 -28.45 25.95
CA THR A 35 -1.26 -28.40 26.32
C THR A 35 -1.98 -29.76 26.28
N GLY A 36 -1.38 -30.85 26.71
CA GLY A 36 -2.13 -32.09 27.02
C GLY A 36 -3.28 -32.48 26.07
N GLY A 37 -2.98 -32.71 24.79
CA GLY A 37 -3.72 -33.65 23.93
C GLY A 37 -5.21 -33.50 23.65
N ARG A 38 -5.85 -32.33 23.75
CA ARG A 38 -7.26 -32.14 23.35
C ARG A 38 -7.34 -31.87 21.84
N ARG A 39 -7.82 -32.85 21.04
CA ARG A 39 -8.08 -32.68 19.60
C ARG A 39 -9.14 -31.58 19.39
N VAL A 40 -8.74 -30.47 18.75
CA VAL A 40 -9.67 -29.41 18.31
C VAL A 40 -10.63 -30.01 17.27
N PRO A 41 -11.95 -29.82 17.39
CA PRO A 41 -12.91 -30.31 16.39
C PRO A 41 -12.62 -29.72 14.99
N ALA A 42 -12.72 -30.52 13.94
CA ALA A 42 -12.38 -30.11 12.56
C ALA A 42 -13.10 -28.84 12.09
N TYR A 43 -14.36 -28.63 12.49
CA TYR A 43 -15.11 -27.42 12.13
C TYR A 43 -14.52 -26.16 12.78
N ARG A 44 -14.01 -26.24 14.01
CA ARG A 44 -13.35 -25.11 14.68
C ARG A 44 -12.04 -24.75 13.99
N SER A 45 -11.22 -25.74 13.68
CA SER A 45 -9.98 -25.53 12.92
C SER A 45 -10.27 -24.87 11.56
N LEU A 46 -11.33 -25.31 10.87
CA LEU A 46 -11.75 -24.68 9.62
C LEU A 46 -12.26 -23.23 9.82
N ALA A 47 -13.07 -22.99 10.85
CA ALA A 47 -13.54 -21.63 11.17
C ALA A 47 -12.38 -20.70 11.53
N ASP A 48 -11.45 -21.17 12.37
CA ASP A 48 -10.25 -20.42 12.74
C ASP A 48 -9.38 -20.10 11.51
N GLY A 49 -9.21 -21.04 10.61
CA GLY A 49 -8.46 -20.84 9.35
C GLY A 49 -9.14 -19.78 8.46
N VAL A 50 -10.45 -19.85 8.24
CA VAL A 50 -11.19 -18.87 7.44
C VAL A 50 -11.18 -17.50 8.12
N ARG A 51 -11.39 -17.44 9.43
CA ARG A 51 -11.30 -16.19 10.21
C ARG A 51 -9.94 -15.53 10.04
N LEU A 52 -8.87 -16.29 10.17
CA LEU A 52 -7.51 -15.79 9.99
C LEU A 52 -7.28 -15.25 8.59
N LEU A 53 -7.78 -15.94 7.54
CA LEU A 53 -7.69 -15.46 6.16
C LEU A 53 -8.44 -14.13 5.94
N ILE A 54 -9.58 -13.93 6.61
CA ILE A 54 -10.32 -12.65 6.56
C ILE A 54 -9.52 -11.56 7.29
N LEU A 55 -9.04 -11.84 8.49
CA LEU A 55 -8.25 -10.89 9.29
C LEU A 55 -6.93 -10.51 8.61
N GLU A 56 -6.31 -11.44 7.89
CA GLU A 56 -5.10 -11.21 7.10
C GLU A 56 -5.40 -10.57 5.72
N GLY A 57 -6.66 -10.32 5.38
CA GLY A 57 -7.07 -9.76 4.10
C GLY A 57 -6.81 -10.65 2.89
N ARG A 58 -6.43 -11.90 3.10
CA ARG A 58 -6.25 -12.93 2.04
C ARG A 58 -7.59 -13.41 1.48
N VAL A 59 -8.64 -13.31 2.27
CA VAL A 59 -10.04 -13.39 1.83
C VAL A 59 -10.66 -12.02 2.09
N PRO A 60 -11.00 -11.26 1.05
CA PRO A 60 -11.54 -9.90 1.21
C PRO A 60 -12.84 -9.88 2.00
N VAL A 61 -13.09 -8.77 2.71
CA VAL A 61 -14.40 -8.50 3.33
C VAL A 61 -15.44 -8.22 2.22
N ALA A 62 -16.70 -8.50 2.48
CA ALA A 62 -17.78 -8.44 1.50
C ALA A 62 -17.55 -9.35 0.26
N ALA A 63 -16.76 -10.41 0.40
CA ALA A 63 -16.60 -11.45 -0.62
C ALA A 63 -17.58 -12.61 -0.39
N ARG A 64 -18.12 -13.13 -1.48
CA ARG A 64 -18.95 -14.33 -1.43
C ARG A 64 -18.06 -15.55 -1.25
N LEU A 65 -18.35 -16.37 -0.23
CA LEU A 65 -17.71 -17.67 -0.03
C LEU A 65 -18.37 -18.77 -0.87
N PRO A 66 -17.64 -19.86 -1.17
CA PRO A 66 -18.18 -21.02 -1.87
C PRO A 66 -19.38 -21.61 -1.11
N ALA A 67 -20.27 -22.26 -1.83
CA ALA A 67 -21.33 -23.04 -1.19
C ALA A 67 -20.73 -24.16 -0.34
N GLU A 68 -21.38 -24.50 0.77
CA GLU A 68 -20.91 -25.52 1.72
C GLU A 68 -20.53 -26.85 1.03
N ARG A 69 -21.31 -27.24 0.02
CA ARG A 69 -21.06 -28.48 -0.73
C ARG A 69 -19.81 -28.39 -1.60
N GLU A 70 -19.58 -27.25 -2.22
CA GLU A 70 -18.41 -27.01 -3.07
C GLU A 70 -17.12 -26.98 -2.24
N LEU A 71 -17.14 -26.28 -1.11
CA LEU A 71 -15.99 -26.22 -0.21
C LEU A 71 -15.71 -27.56 0.45
N ALA A 72 -16.74 -28.31 0.86
CA ALA A 72 -16.61 -29.66 1.43
C ALA A 72 -15.91 -30.61 0.45
N ALA A 73 -16.32 -30.57 -0.82
CA ALA A 73 -15.68 -31.36 -1.88
C ALA A 73 -14.19 -30.95 -2.09
N ALA A 74 -13.90 -29.65 -2.13
CA ALA A 74 -12.54 -29.13 -2.34
C ALA A 74 -11.58 -29.43 -1.19
N LEU A 75 -12.09 -29.52 0.05
CA LEU A 75 -11.32 -29.83 1.26
C LEU A 75 -11.33 -31.31 1.65
N ALA A 76 -12.09 -32.16 0.93
CA ALA A 76 -12.32 -33.55 1.28
C ALA A 76 -12.86 -33.76 2.72
N VAL A 77 -13.75 -32.87 3.18
CA VAL A 77 -14.42 -32.94 4.49
C VAL A 77 -15.92 -33.11 4.33
N SER A 78 -16.63 -33.40 5.44
CA SER A 78 -18.09 -33.49 5.40
C SER A 78 -18.75 -32.13 5.19
N ARG A 79 -19.89 -32.07 4.50
CA ARG A 79 -20.70 -30.85 4.37
C ARG A 79 -21.09 -30.29 5.75
N THR A 80 -21.39 -31.16 6.72
CA THR A 80 -21.75 -30.78 8.08
C THR A 80 -20.59 -30.07 8.79
N THR A 81 -19.34 -30.45 8.53
CA THR A 81 -18.14 -29.77 9.03
C THR A 81 -18.07 -28.34 8.51
N VAL A 82 -18.29 -28.12 7.21
CA VAL A 82 -18.28 -26.77 6.62
C VAL A 82 -19.45 -25.94 7.11
N ALA A 83 -20.65 -26.53 7.20
CA ALA A 83 -21.84 -25.85 7.71
C ALA A 83 -21.64 -25.37 9.16
N ALA A 84 -21.09 -26.24 10.03
CA ALA A 84 -20.78 -25.88 11.42
C ALA A 84 -19.68 -24.78 11.51
N ALA A 85 -18.68 -24.81 10.64
CA ALA A 85 -17.68 -23.74 10.57
C ALA A 85 -18.28 -22.40 10.14
N TYR A 86 -19.12 -22.40 9.10
CA TYR A 86 -19.80 -21.20 8.66
C TYR A 86 -20.78 -20.64 9.71
N GLU A 87 -21.45 -21.50 10.46
CA GLU A 87 -22.32 -21.08 11.56
C GLU A 87 -21.53 -20.45 12.70
N ALA A 88 -20.39 -21.04 13.09
CA ALA A 88 -19.48 -20.46 14.07
C ALA A 88 -19.00 -19.05 13.64
N LEU A 89 -18.60 -18.90 12.39
CA LEU A 89 -18.16 -17.61 11.84
C LEU A 89 -19.30 -16.59 11.78
N ARG A 90 -20.56 -17.00 11.54
CA ARG A 90 -21.74 -16.12 11.65
C ARG A 90 -21.98 -15.66 13.07
N GLY A 91 -21.91 -16.58 14.03
CA GLY A 91 -22.04 -16.25 15.45
C GLY A 91 -20.98 -15.27 15.94
N GLU A 92 -19.78 -15.32 15.35
CA GLU A 92 -18.66 -14.42 15.62
C GLU A 92 -18.71 -13.10 14.79
N GLY A 93 -19.63 -12.96 13.82
CA GLY A 93 -19.78 -11.79 12.97
C GLY A 93 -18.80 -11.72 11.78
N PHE A 94 -18.07 -12.80 11.48
CA PHE A 94 -17.18 -12.87 10.31
C PHE A 94 -17.88 -13.30 9.02
N LEU A 95 -19.13 -13.82 9.12
CA LEU A 95 -19.97 -14.12 7.98
C LEU A 95 -21.37 -13.54 8.15
N GLU A 96 -21.95 -13.11 7.03
CA GLU A 96 -23.34 -12.72 6.89
C GLU A 96 -24.05 -13.62 5.88
N SER A 97 -25.31 -13.96 6.16
CA SER A 97 -26.17 -14.65 5.21
C SER A 97 -27.05 -13.64 4.47
N ARG A 98 -27.05 -13.70 3.14
CA ARG A 98 -27.97 -12.92 2.31
C ARG A 98 -28.94 -13.86 1.64
N ARG A 99 -30.26 -13.63 1.84
CA ARG A 99 -31.33 -14.49 1.30
C ARG A 99 -31.15 -14.74 -0.19
N GLY A 100 -31.00 -16.02 -0.59
CA GLY A 100 -30.80 -16.42 -1.98
C GLY A 100 -29.39 -16.15 -2.57
N ALA A 101 -28.50 -15.50 -1.83
CA ALA A 101 -27.18 -15.08 -2.34
C ALA A 101 -25.98 -15.75 -1.66
N GLY A 102 -26.18 -16.62 -0.67
CA GLY A 102 -25.13 -17.39 0.01
C GLY A 102 -24.51 -16.69 1.22
N SER A 103 -23.31 -17.13 1.62
CA SER A 103 -22.53 -16.61 2.75
C SER A 103 -21.51 -15.58 2.28
N TRP A 104 -21.41 -14.48 3.01
CA TRP A 104 -20.55 -13.34 2.69
C TRP A 104 -19.64 -13.05 3.86
N THR A 105 -18.38 -12.77 3.57
CA THR A 105 -17.42 -12.34 4.59
C THR A 105 -17.81 -10.97 5.15
N ALA A 106 -17.64 -10.80 6.45
CA ALA A 106 -17.91 -9.57 7.18
C ALA A 106 -16.82 -9.33 8.23
N MET A 107 -16.82 -8.16 8.84
CA MET A 107 -16.10 -7.90 10.07
C MET A 107 -17.10 -7.78 11.23
N PRO A 108 -16.76 -8.29 12.42
CA PRO A 108 -17.62 -8.17 13.60
C PRO A 108 -18.05 -6.73 13.88
N ALA A 109 -19.28 -6.54 14.34
CA ALA A 109 -19.79 -5.24 14.74
C ALA A 109 -18.88 -4.63 15.84
N GLY A 110 -18.48 -3.37 15.67
CA GLY A 110 -17.54 -2.70 16.58
C GLY A 110 -16.07 -2.89 16.23
N SER A 111 -15.75 -3.65 15.17
CA SER A 111 -14.39 -3.61 14.63
C SER A 111 -14.06 -2.19 14.20
N PRO A 112 -12.87 -1.64 14.57
CA PRO A 112 -12.49 -0.28 14.20
C PRO A 112 -12.31 -0.21 12.69
N LEU A 113 -13.27 0.38 11.99
CA LEU A 113 -13.12 0.70 10.58
C LEU A 113 -12.25 1.96 10.49
N PRO A 114 -11.16 1.96 9.72
CA PRO A 114 -10.40 3.18 9.48
C PRO A 114 -11.28 4.15 8.68
N THR A 115 -11.67 5.24 9.32
CA THR A 115 -12.54 6.26 8.72
C THR A 115 -11.78 7.26 7.86
N ARG A 116 -10.43 7.26 7.93
CA ARG A 116 -9.56 8.22 7.22
C ARG A 116 -8.25 7.56 6.80
N GLY A 117 -7.59 8.15 5.78
CA GLY A 117 -6.24 7.83 5.39
C GLY A 117 -5.19 8.14 6.48
N LEU A 118 -3.94 8.24 6.10
CA LEU A 118 -2.84 8.61 7.01
C LEU A 118 -2.74 10.14 7.08
N ASP A 119 -3.05 10.71 8.23
CA ASP A 119 -2.89 12.15 8.46
C ASP A 119 -1.44 12.44 8.91
N PRO A 120 -0.70 13.34 8.24
CA PRO A 120 0.63 13.76 8.71
C PRO A 120 0.50 14.52 10.04
N LEU A 121 1.49 14.33 10.93
CA LEU A 121 1.61 15.19 12.12
C LEU A 121 2.29 16.50 11.73
N PRO A 122 1.80 17.65 12.23
CA PRO A 122 2.56 18.89 12.16
C PRO A 122 3.91 18.75 12.88
N PRO A 123 4.99 19.41 12.40
CA PRO A 123 6.32 19.30 13.00
C PRO A 123 6.33 19.63 14.51
N GLU A 124 5.49 20.55 14.94
CA GLU A 124 5.36 20.98 16.34
C GLU A 124 4.84 19.83 17.24
N ALA A 125 3.87 19.06 16.74
CA ALA A 125 3.34 17.88 17.42
C ALA A 125 4.31 16.69 17.36
N ALA A 126 5.14 16.61 16.32
CA ALA A 126 6.14 15.57 16.15
C ALA A 126 7.31 15.69 17.16
N ALA A 127 7.52 16.85 17.78
CA ALA A 127 8.63 17.05 18.74
C ALA A 127 8.53 16.18 20.01
N SER A 128 7.32 15.78 20.40
CA SER A 128 7.07 14.97 21.62
C SER A 128 6.80 13.50 21.34
N VAL A 129 6.61 13.10 20.08
CA VAL A 129 6.19 11.77 19.67
C VAL A 129 7.15 11.22 18.61
N ILE A 130 7.52 9.95 18.72
CA ILE A 130 8.21 9.25 17.62
C ILE A 130 7.16 8.92 16.56
N ASP A 131 7.18 9.64 15.42
CA ASP A 131 6.21 9.43 14.35
C ASP A 131 6.69 8.39 13.35
N LEU A 132 6.15 7.18 13.45
CA LEU A 132 6.25 6.14 12.43
C LEU A 132 5.03 6.13 11.49
N GLY A 133 4.23 7.20 11.46
CA GLY A 133 3.09 7.36 10.54
C GLY A 133 3.52 7.74 9.13
N CYS A 134 4.59 8.52 8.99
CA CYS A 134 5.05 9.07 7.72
C CYS A 134 6.22 8.27 7.13
N ALA A 135 6.05 7.69 5.94
CA ALA A 135 7.12 7.04 5.18
C ALA A 135 7.83 8.05 4.27
N ALA A 136 8.50 9.04 4.85
CA ALA A 136 9.28 10.05 4.13
C ALA A 136 10.53 10.43 4.93
N LEU A 137 11.64 10.57 4.23
CA LEU A 137 12.92 10.98 4.79
C LEU A 137 13.06 12.52 4.75
N PRO A 138 13.90 13.12 5.59
CA PRO A 138 14.22 14.56 5.52
C PRO A 138 14.91 14.91 4.18
N ALA A 139 14.98 16.18 3.82
CA ALA A 139 15.62 16.63 2.58
C ALA A 139 17.10 16.19 2.50
N PRO A 140 17.60 15.79 1.30
CA PRO A 140 19.00 15.45 1.10
C PRO A 140 19.84 16.73 0.93
N GLU A 141 20.37 17.27 2.01
CA GLU A 141 21.32 18.37 1.92
C GLU A 141 22.72 17.86 1.51
N PRO A 142 23.51 18.65 0.76
CA PRO A 142 23.23 20.03 0.32
C PRO A 142 22.41 20.14 -0.98
N TRP A 143 21.85 19.03 -1.49
CA TRP A 143 21.20 18.98 -2.81
C TRP A 143 19.92 19.80 -2.88
N LEU A 144 19.14 19.88 -1.78
CA LEU A 144 17.95 20.74 -1.77
C LEU A 144 18.33 22.22 -1.94
N THR A 145 19.31 22.68 -1.16
CA THR A 145 19.80 24.07 -1.27
C THR A 145 20.35 24.37 -2.66
N ARG A 146 21.12 23.45 -3.27
CA ARG A 146 21.66 23.61 -4.62
C ARG A 146 20.57 23.67 -5.67
N ALA A 147 19.58 22.76 -5.59
CA ALA A 147 18.44 22.72 -6.51
C ALA A 147 17.62 24.00 -6.48
N MET A 148 17.37 24.56 -5.29
CA MET A 148 16.63 25.81 -5.15
C MET A 148 17.42 27.00 -5.73
N ARG A 149 18.72 27.06 -5.56
CA ARG A 149 19.56 28.07 -6.20
C ARG A 149 19.53 27.94 -7.72
N GLY A 150 19.74 26.73 -8.26
CA GLY A 150 19.67 26.50 -9.69
C GLY A 150 18.29 26.83 -10.28
N ALA A 151 17.21 26.57 -9.54
CA ALA A 151 15.86 26.97 -9.96
C ALA A 151 15.69 28.49 -10.03
N LEU A 152 16.25 29.24 -9.11
CA LEU A 152 16.22 30.70 -9.13
C LEU A 152 17.03 31.28 -10.29
N ASP A 153 18.18 30.68 -10.64
CA ASP A 153 18.99 31.11 -11.77
C ASP A 153 18.26 30.87 -13.12
N GLU A 154 17.43 29.84 -13.21
CA GLU A 154 16.63 29.50 -14.40
C GLU A 154 15.25 30.18 -14.43
N LEU A 155 14.83 30.85 -13.37
CA LEU A 155 13.48 31.45 -13.25
C LEU A 155 13.19 32.63 -14.18
N PRO A 156 14.15 33.53 -14.53
CA PRO A 156 13.83 34.78 -15.22
C PRO A 156 13.00 34.65 -16.50
N PRO A 157 13.21 33.67 -17.39
CA PRO A 157 12.37 33.49 -18.60
C PRO A 157 10.91 33.24 -18.28
N TYR A 158 10.62 32.59 -17.16
CA TYR A 158 9.25 32.23 -16.73
C TYR A 158 8.52 33.35 -16.00
N ALA A 159 9.27 34.24 -15.35
CA ALA A 159 8.72 35.37 -14.59
C ALA A 159 7.93 36.37 -15.45
N HIS A 160 8.13 36.37 -16.76
CA HIS A 160 7.41 37.20 -17.73
C HIS A 160 6.13 36.54 -18.28
N THR A 161 5.82 35.32 -17.83
CA THR A 161 4.59 34.59 -18.22
C THR A 161 3.56 34.65 -17.08
N HIS A 162 2.35 34.13 -17.32
CA HIS A 162 1.35 33.96 -16.26
C HIS A 162 1.71 32.90 -15.23
N GLY A 163 2.73 32.06 -15.50
CA GLY A 163 3.14 30.95 -14.61
C GLY A 163 2.27 29.70 -14.74
N ASP A 164 1.23 29.72 -15.57
CA ASP A 164 0.32 28.60 -15.73
C ASP A 164 0.86 27.63 -16.78
N TYR A 165 1.31 26.47 -16.31
CA TYR A 165 1.78 25.36 -17.16
C TYR A 165 0.98 24.10 -16.84
N PRO A 166 -0.23 23.93 -17.42
CA PRO A 166 -1.13 22.83 -17.03
C PRO A 166 -0.55 21.41 -17.24
N ALA A 167 0.29 21.23 -18.26
CA ALA A 167 1.02 19.98 -18.46
C ALA A 167 2.36 19.93 -17.69
N GLY A 168 2.79 21.02 -17.09
CA GLY A 168 4.12 21.21 -16.50
C GLY A 168 5.09 21.91 -17.43
N LEU A 169 6.21 22.40 -16.85
CA LEU A 169 7.27 23.11 -17.57
C LEU A 169 7.89 22.22 -18.66
N PRO A 170 8.12 22.76 -19.88
CA PRO A 170 8.78 22.03 -20.93
C PRO A 170 10.13 21.42 -20.52
N ALA A 171 10.94 22.16 -19.76
CA ALA A 171 12.24 21.72 -19.27
C ALA A 171 12.11 20.47 -18.40
N LEU A 172 11.17 20.43 -17.45
CA LEU A 172 10.98 19.26 -16.58
C LEU A 172 10.39 18.08 -17.35
N ARG A 173 9.43 18.32 -18.25
CA ARG A 173 8.84 17.27 -19.08
C ARG A 173 9.90 16.60 -19.97
N GLN A 174 10.81 17.40 -20.55
CA GLN A 174 11.95 16.89 -21.33
C GLN A 174 12.88 16.05 -20.45
N ALA A 175 13.34 16.57 -19.31
CA ALA A 175 14.24 15.86 -18.40
C ALA A 175 13.66 14.53 -17.92
N LEU A 176 12.35 14.47 -17.61
CA LEU A 176 11.66 13.24 -17.25
C LEU A 176 11.57 12.26 -18.43
N ALA A 177 11.28 12.74 -19.64
CA ALA A 177 11.24 11.92 -20.86
C ALA A 177 12.61 11.29 -21.16
N ASP A 178 13.68 12.08 -21.03
CA ASP A 178 15.06 11.61 -21.21
C ASP A 178 15.42 10.54 -20.15
N ARG A 179 14.98 10.73 -18.91
CA ARG A 179 15.18 9.76 -17.83
C ARG A 179 14.49 8.42 -18.10
N TYR A 180 13.23 8.41 -18.56
CA TYR A 180 12.58 7.18 -18.98
C TYR A 180 13.28 6.52 -20.16
N THR A 181 13.69 7.31 -21.14
CA THR A 181 14.43 6.83 -22.33
C THR A 181 15.77 6.19 -21.93
N ALA A 182 16.50 6.80 -21.00
CA ALA A 182 17.75 6.24 -20.45
C ALA A 182 17.53 4.91 -19.69
N ARG A 183 16.34 4.70 -19.13
CA ARG A 183 15.91 3.44 -18.50
C ARG A 183 15.36 2.41 -19.50
N GLY A 184 15.53 2.65 -20.81
CA GLY A 184 15.06 1.75 -21.88
C GLY A 184 13.58 1.89 -22.21
N ILE A 185 12.92 2.96 -21.81
CA ILE A 185 11.52 3.26 -22.11
C ILE A 185 11.44 4.51 -22.99
N PRO A 186 11.45 4.39 -24.33
CA PRO A 186 11.34 5.53 -25.22
C PRO A 186 10.15 6.41 -24.84
N THR A 187 10.42 7.66 -24.57
CA THR A 187 9.40 8.59 -24.05
C THR A 187 9.63 9.98 -24.63
N MET A 188 8.55 10.62 -25.07
CA MET A 188 8.53 12.01 -25.54
C MET A 188 7.91 12.92 -24.48
N PRO A 189 8.25 14.22 -24.45
CA PRO A 189 7.68 15.18 -23.50
C PRO A 189 6.14 15.23 -23.52
N GLU A 190 5.52 14.95 -24.66
CA GLU A 190 4.06 14.91 -24.84
C GLU A 190 3.39 13.75 -24.07
N GLN A 191 4.19 12.76 -23.64
CA GLN A 191 3.76 11.64 -22.80
C GLN A 191 3.89 11.94 -21.31
N ILE A 192 4.33 13.14 -20.94
CA ILE A 192 4.55 13.53 -19.53
C ILE A 192 3.61 14.68 -19.14
N MET A 193 2.95 14.54 -18.00
CA MET A 193 2.26 15.63 -17.28
C MET A 193 2.82 15.73 -15.88
N VAL A 194 3.31 16.91 -15.49
CA VAL A 194 3.78 17.18 -14.11
C VAL A 194 2.56 17.45 -13.22
N THR A 195 2.59 16.92 -12.00
CA THR A 195 1.47 16.98 -11.05
C THR A 195 1.94 17.39 -9.65
N THR A 196 1.01 17.77 -8.78
CA THR A 196 1.26 18.09 -7.38
C THR A 196 1.44 16.78 -6.56
N GLY A 197 2.58 16.09 -6.80
CA GLY A 197 2.91 14.78 -6.26
C GLY A 197 2.07 13.65 -6.89
N ALA A 198 2.38 12.39 -6.51
CA ALA A 198 1.66 11.21 -6.99
C ALA A 198 0.16 11.23 -6.66
N MET A 199 -0.23 11.79 -5.50
CA MET A 199 -1.64 11.93 -5.13
C MET A 199 -2.41 12.78 -6.14
N GLY A 200 -1.83 13.90 -6.61
CA GLY A 200 -2.42 14.74 -7.66
C GLY A 200 -2.57 13.99 -8.99
N ALA A 201 -1.59 13.14 -9.33
CA ALA A 201 -1.64 12.29 -10.52
C ALA A 201 -2.82 11.30 -10.47
N VAL A 202 -2.95 10.57 -9.35
CA VAL A 202 -4.05 9.60 -9.18
C VAL A 202 -5.41 10.31 -9.09
N ALA A 203 -5.48 11.48 -8.42
CA ALA A 203 -6.70 12.28 -8.37
C ALA A 203 -7.16 12.74 -9.77
N ALA A 204 -6.24 13.17 -10.62
CA ALA A 204 -6.54 13.53 -12.01
C ALA A 204 -7.06 12.33 -12.81
N ALA A 205 -6.43 11.16 -12.66
CA ALA A 205 -6.87 9.92 -13.31
C ALA A 205 -8.26 9.48 -12.82
N CYS A 206 -8.53 9.51 -11.51
CA CYS A 206 -9.85 9.21 -10.96
C CYS A 206 -10.91 10.19 -11.50
N ARG A 207 -10.63 11.49 -11.50
CA ARG A 207 -11.55 12.51 -12.02
C ARG A 207 -11.89 12.30 -13.50
N LEU A 208 -10.90 11.90 -14.31
CA LEU A 208 -11.11 11.64 -15.74
C LEU A 208 -11.92 10.34 -15.98
N MET A 209 -11.64 9.29 -15.22
CA MET A 209 -12.01 7.92 -15.59
C MET A 209 -13.05 7.27 -14.68
N VAL A 210 -13.26 7.80 -13.45
CA VAL A 210 -14.13 7.16 -12.46
C VAL A 210 -15.38 8.02 -12.23
N ARG A 211 -16.55 7.41 -12.44
CA ARG A 211 -17.85 7.98 -12.04
C ARG A 211 -18.30 7.37 -10.70
N PRO A 212 -19.13 8.07 -9.94
CA PRO A 212 -19.66 7.51 -8.69
C PRO A 212 -20.30 6.12 -8.89
N GLY A 213 -19.85 5.15 -8.08
CA GLY A 213 -20.30 3.76 -8.15
C GLY A 213 -19.53 2.86 -9.12
N GLU A 214 -18.62 3.40 -9.95
CA GLU A 214 -17.76 2.58 -10.79
C GLU A 214 -16.70 1.84 -9.97
N ARG A 215 -16.27 0.70 -10.49
CA ARG A 215 -15.34 -0.20 -9.81
C ARG A 215 -13.90 0.19 -10.11
N VAL A 216 -13.07 0.14 -9.04
CA VAL A 216 -11.62 0.28 -9.12
C VAL A 216 -10.99 -0.90 -8.42
N ALA A 217 -10.20 -1.69 -9.13
CA ALA A 217 -9.44 -2.79 -8.52
C ALA A 217 -8.23 -2.24 -7.79
N VAL A 218 -7.99 -2.72 -6.57
CA VAL A 218 -6.85 -2.29 -5.75
C VAL A 218 -6.20 -3.49 -5.08
N GLU A 219 -4.91 -3.42 -4.87
CA GLU A 219 -4.18 -4.37 -4.03
C GLU A 219 -4.75 -4.40 -2.61
N SER A 220 -4.67 -5.51 -1.95
CA SER A 220 -5.07 -5.66 -0.56
C SER A 220 -3.98 -6.45 0.19
N PRO A 221 -3.16 -5.76 1.03
CA PRO A 221 -3.23 -4.35 1.41
C PRO A 221 -2.78 -3.40 0.30
N SER A 222 -3.04 -2.07 0.44
CA SER A 222 -2.53 -1.01 -0.44
C SER A 222 -2.34 0.30 0.31
N TYR A 223 -1.85 1.34 -0.37
CA TYR A 223 -1.56 2.62 0.26
C TYR A 223 -2.84 3.33 0.75
N ALA A 224 -2.91 3.57 2.07
CA ALA A 224 -4.11 4.06 2.76
C ALA A 224 -4.72 5.32 2.14
N ASN A 225 -3.87 6.31 1.78
CA ASN A 225 -4.37 7.58 1.25
C ASN A 225 -4.92 7.44 -0.17
N ILE A 226 -4.40 6.52 -0.97
CA ILE A 226 -4.97 6.22 -2.30
C ILE A 226 -6.32 5.52 -2.16
N LEU A 227 -6.46 4.57 -1.23
CA LEU A 227 -7.75 3.93 -0.96
C LEU A 227 -8.80 4.98 -0.55
N GLN A 228 -8.42 5.94 0.30
CA GLN A 228 -9.30 7.02 0.72
C GLN A 228 -9.65 7.97 -0.44
N LEU A 229 -8.65 8.39 -1.23
CA LEU A 229 -8.86 9.25 -2.40
C LEU A 229 -9.85 8.64 -3.38
N MET A 230 -9.70 7.35 -3.69
CA MET A 230 -10.60 6.66 -4.61
C MET A 230 -12.03 6.55 -4.05
N ARG A 231 -12.18 6.32 -2.73
CA ARG A 231 -13.51 6.34 -2.08
C ARG A 231 -14.17 7.71 -2.18
N GLU A 232 -13.42 8.77 -1.93
CA GLU A 232 -13.90 10.16 -2.04
C GLU A 232 -14.27 10.54 -3.49
N ALA A 233 -13.58 9.96 -4.48
CA ALA A 233 -13.98 10.06 -5.88
C ALA A 233 -15.25 9.25 -6.23
N GLY A 234 -15.85 8.56 -5.24
CA GLY A 234 -17.07 7.76 -5.41
C GLY A 234 -16.82 6.36 -5.96
N ALA A 235 -15.56 5.90 -6.03
CA ALA A 235 -15.23 4.55 -6.51
C ALA A 235 -15.72 3.46 -5.55
N ARG A 236 -16.15 2.34 -6.12
CA ARG A 236 -16.34 1.07 -5.40
C ARG A 236 -15.05 0.28 -5.50
N LEU A 237 -14.30 0.20 -4.40
CA LEU A 237 -13.05 -0.53 -4.36
C LEU A 237 -13.30 -2.04 -4.45
N VAL A 238 -12.53 -2.70 -5.30
CA VAL A 238 -12.54 -4.16 -5.49
C VAL A 238 -11.16 -4.67 -5.05
N PRO A 239 -11.04 -5.19 -3.81
CA PRO A 239 -9.76 -5.63 -3.31
C PRO A 239 -9.30 -6.92 -4.00
N VAL A 240 -8.05 -6.97 -4.39
CA VAL A 240 -7.34 -8.16 -4.87
C VAL A 240 -6.26 -8.49 -3.86
N ALA A 241 -6.40 -9.63 -3.18
CA ALA A 241 -5.43 -10.04 -2.19
C ALA A 241 -4.05 -10.27 -2.83
N MET A 242 -3.00 -9.83 -2.15
CA MET A 242 -1.64 -10.21 -2.54
C MET A 242 -1.40 -11.68 -2.24
N ALA A 243 -0.54 -12.33 -3.02
CA ALA A 243 -0.04 -13.65 -2.71
C ALA A 243 0.70 -13.61 -1.37
N ASP A 244 0.90 -14.77 -0.78
CA ASP A 244 1.44 -14.90 0.56
C ASP A 244 2.47 -13.83 0.95
N ARG A 245 2.31 -13.26 2.12
CA ARG A 245 3.07 -12.23 2.87
C ARG A 245 3.95 -11.26 2.06
N LEU A 246 4.78 -11.74 1.15
CA LEU A 246 5.66 -10.94 0.29
C LEU A 246 5.99 -11.64 -1.03
N ALA A 247 5.31 -12.76 -1.35
CA ALA A 247 5.49 -13.43 -2.62
C ALA A 247 4.94 -12.61 -3.82
N GLY A 248 4.45 -11.38 -3.56
CA GLY A 248 4.01 -10.46 -4.59
C GLY A 248 2.53 -10.64 -4.95
N TRP A 249 2.23 -10.61 -6.23
CA TRP A 249 0.88 -10.53 -6.78
C TRP A 249 0.32 -11.91 -7.12
N ASP A 250 -0.88 -12.23 -6.64
CA ASP A 250 -1.65 -13.41 -7.06
C ASP A 250 -2.27 -13.13 -8.46
N ILE A 251 -1.52 -13.40 -9.50
CA ILE A 251 -1.94 -13.13 -10.89
C ILE A 251 -3.24 -13.87 -11.28
N PRO A 252 -3.46 -15.14 -10.87
CA PRO A 252 -4.77 -15.78 -11.07
C PRO A 252 -5.93 -14.99 -10.49
N SER A 253 -5.80 -14.48 -9.26
CA SER A 253 -6.83 -13.64 -8.62
C SER A 253 -7.02 -12.31 -9.36
N TRP A 254 -5.93 -11.67 -9.81
CA TRP A 254 -6.02 -10.47 -10.63
C TRP A 254 -6.79 -10.71 -11.94
N ARG A 255 -6.47 -11.78 -12.69
CA ARG A 255 -7.20 -12.14 -13.92
C ARG A 255 -8.68 -12.37 -13.65
N GLN A 256 -9.00 -13.11 -12.58
CA GLN A 256 -10.38 -13.39 -12.20
C GLN A 256 -11.15 -12.09 -11.86
N VAL A 257 -10.57 -11.21 -11.05
CA VAL A 257 -11.22 -9.96 -10.64
C VAL A 257 -11.39 -9.01 -11.83
N LEU A 258 -10.35 -8.82 -12.64
CA LEU A 258 -10.43 -7.95 -13.80
C LEU A 258 -11.49 -8.42 -14.80
N SER A 259 -11.54 -9.72 -15.09
CA SER A 259 -12.55 -10.31 -15.97
C SER A 259 -13.97 -10.23 -15.39
N ALA A 260 -14.15 -10.58 -14.11
CA ALA A 260 -15.49 -10.67 -13.50
C ALA A 260 -16.07 -9.31 -13.11
N ALA A 261 -15.21 -8.40 -12.62
CA ALA A 261 -15.61 -7.08 -12.15
C ALA A 261 -15.62 -6.04 -13.27
N ALA A 262 -14.83 -6.24 -14.33
CA ALA A 262 -14.58 -5.26 -15.37
C ALA A 262 -14.38 -3.85 -14.79
N PRO A 263 -13.40 -3.63 -13.88
CA PRO A 263 -13.20 -2.34 -13.25
C PRO A 263 -12.73 -1.33 -14.27
N ARG A 264 -13.10 -0.06 -14.08
CA ARG A 264 -12.64 1.01 -14.97
C ARG A 264 -11.15 1.27 -14.83
N LEU A 265 -10.65 1.22 -13.58
CA LEU A 265 -9.25 1.37 -13.23
C LEU A 265 -8.79 0.20 -12.36
N ALA A 266 -7.50 -0.08 -12.41
CA ALA A 266 -6.77 -0.87 -11.43
C ALA A 266 -5.55 -0.08 -10.93
N TYR A 267 -5.21 -0.18 -9.65
CA TYR A 267 -4.07 0.51 -9.05
C TYR A 267 -3.11 -0.50 -8.45
N VAL A 268 -1.83 -0.37 -8.80
CA VAL A 268 -0.77 -1.26 -8.34
C VAL A 268 0.50 -0.47 -7.97
N ILE A 269 1.21 -0.92 -6.93
CA ILE A 269 2.52 -0.43 -6.51
C ILE A 269 3.51 -1.58 -6.72
N ALA A 270 3.99 -1.76 -7.95
CA ALA A 270 4.82 -2.90 -8.33
C ALA A 270 6.26 -2.84 -7.78
N ASP A 271 6.71 -1.69 -7.32
CA ASP A 271 8.05 -1.44 -6.82
C ASP A 271 8.04 -1.17 -5.32
N PHE A 272 8.64 -2.08 -4.54
CA PHE A 272 8.77 -1.94 -3.08
C PHE A 272 7.48 -1.48 -2.43
N HIS A 273 6.46 -2.28 -2.63
CA HIS A 273 5.05 -2.04 -2.34
C HIS A 273 4.80 -1.44 -0.94
N ASN A 274 4.00 -0.40 -0.86
CA ASN A 274 3.54 0.16 0.41
C ASN A 274 2.15 -0.42 0.77
N PRO A 275 2.03 -1.25 1.84
CA PRO A 275 2.94 -1.29 3.00
C PRO A 275 3.93 -2.46 3.03
N THR A 276 3.87 -3.45 2.15
CA THR A 276 4.50 -4.76 2.34
C THR A 276 6.00 -4.82 2.01
N GLY A 277 6.52 -3.87 1.23
CA GLY A 277 7.89 -3.90 0.72
C GLY A 277 8.12 -4.87 -0.44
N ALA A 278 7.09 -5.53 -0.95
CA ALA A 278 7.19 -6.50 -2.04
C ALA A 278 7.67 -5.85 -3.35
N LEU A 279 8.41 -6.60 -4.16
CA LEU A 279 8.86 -6.23 -5.50
C LEU A 279 8.26 -7.20 -6.51
N ALA A 280 7.53 -6.69 -7.50
CA ALA A 280 6.96 -7.52 -8.57
C ALA A 280 8.06 -7.96 -9.54
N THR A 281 8.07 -9.26 -9.88
CA THR A 281 8.94 -9.79 -10.93
C THR A 281 8.52 -9.28 -12.31
N GLU A 282 9.41 -9.34 -13.29
CA GLU A 282 9.07 -8.97 -14.68
C GLU A 282 7.89 -9.77 -15.23
N ASP A 283 7.82 -11.04 -14.89
CA ASP A 283 6.73 -11.92 -15.32
C ASP A 283 5.39 -11.51 -14.71
N GLN A 284 5.38 -11.18 -13.41
CA GLN A 284 4.18 -10.64 -12.76
C GLN A 284 3.72 -9.31 -13.39
N ARG A 285 4.66 -8.38 -13.66
CA ARG A 285 4.35 -7.09 -14.32
C ARG A 285 3.74 -7.29 -15.70
N ARG A 286 4.34 -8.14 -16.54
CA ARG A 286 3.82 -8.48 -17.85
C ARG A 286 2.41 -9.07 -17.76
N GLN A 287 2.21 -10.06 -16.89
CA GLN A 287 0.93 -10.73 -16.73
C GLN A 287 -0.17 -9.81 -16.18
N LEU A 288 0.16 -8.84 -15.31
CA LEU A 288 -0.77 -7.80 -14.86
C LEU A 288 -1.22 -6.91 -16.01
N VAL A 289 -0.28 -6.45 -16.84
CA VAL A 289 -0.60 -5.61 -18.02
C VAL A 289 -1.46 -6.39 -19.02
N ASP A 290 -1.13 -7.64 -19.30
CA ASP A 290 -1.90 -8.49 -20.21
C ASP A 290 -3.32 -8.75 -19.68
N ALA A 291 -3.47 -8.98 -18.37
CA ALA A 291 -4.77 -9.15 -17.75
C ALA A 291 -5.61 -7.85 -17.80
N ALA A 292 -5.01 -6.70 -17.53
CA ALA A 292 -5.68 -5.40 -17.61
C ALA A 292 -6.10 -5.07 -19.05
N ARG A 293 -5.22 -5.29 -20.02
CA ARG A 293 -5.51 -5.10 -21.45
C ARG A 293 -6.66 -5.98 -21.90
N SER A 294 -6.64 -7.25 -21.54
CA SER A 294 -7.70 -8.22 -21.91
C SER A 294 -9.06 -7.86 -21.32
N ALA A 295 -9.08 -7.20 -20.16
CA ALA A 295 -10.30 -6.76 -19.50
C ALA A 295 -10.77 -5.34 -19.93
N GLY A 296 -9.98 -4.62 -20.75
CA GLY A 296 -10.25 -3.22 -21.07
C GLY A 296 -10.11 -2.28 -19.85
N THR A 297 -9.34 -2.67 -18.85
CA THR A 297 -9.08 -1.92 -17.61
C THR A 297 -7.81 -1.09 -17.76
N VAL A 298 -7.84 0.19 -17.38
CA VAL A 298 -6.64 1.03 -17.30
C VAL A 298 -5.90 0.71 -16.00
N LEU A 299 -4.61 0.41 -16.11
CA LEU A 299 -3.74 0.09 -14.99
C LEU A 299 -2.93 1.32 -14.57
N ILE A 300 -3.16 1.84 -13.38
CA ILE A 300 -2.30 2.86 -12.76
C ILE A 300 -1.16 2.13 -12.06
N ALA A 301 0.06 2.33 -12.56
CA ALA A 301 1.29 1.81 -11.96
C ALA A 301 2.00 2.92 -11.18
N ASP A 302 2.05 2.80 -9.86
CA ASP A 302 2.73 3.73 -8.97
C ASP A 302 4.21 3.32 -8.82
N GLU A 303 5.10 4.16 -9.35
CA GLU A 303 6.56 4.00 -9.30
C GLU A 303 7.22 4.88 -8.22
N THR A 304 6.45 5.41 -7.26
CA THR A 304 6.95 6.36 -6.26
C THR A 304 8.14 5.81 -5.45
N MET A 305 8.22 4.50 -5.27
CA MET A 305 9.31 3.82 -4.55
C MET A 305 10.35 3.16 -5.47
N ALA A 306 10.16 3.18 -6.80
CA ALA A 306 10.97 2.40 -7.75
C ALA A 306 12.48 2.66 -7.66
N GLU A 307 12.89 3.87 -7.31
CA GLU A 307 14.31 4.25 -7.21
C GLU A 307 14.92 3.96 -5.83
N LEU A 308 14.15 3.44 -4.88
CA LEU A 308 14.61 3.12 -3.52
C LEU A 308 14.97 1.64 -3.36
N ARG A 309 15.73 1.08 -4.30
CA ARG A 309 16.38 -0.22 -4.14
C ARG A 309 17.52 -0.08 -3.13
N LEU A 310 17.45 -0.81 -2.02
CA LEU A 310 18.42 -0.71 -0.94
C LEU A 310 19.51 -1.79 -1.01
N ASP A 311 19.22 -2.96 -1.55
CA ASP A 311 20.14 -4.08 -1.65
C ASP A 311 20.57 -4.28 -3.11
N ASP A 312 21.88 -4.34 -3.35
CA ASP A 312 22.44 -4.41 -4.70
C ASP A 312 22.28 -5.81 -5.33
N GLU A 313 22.05 -6.83 -4.52
CA GLU A 313 21.77 -8.21 -4.96
C GLU A 313 20.42 -8.35 -5.66
N VAL A 314 19.51 -7.41 -5.48
CA VAL A 314 18.21 -7.43 -6.14
C VAL A 314 18.34 -6.93 -7.58
N GLU A 315 17.92 -7.75 -8.52
CA GLU A 315 17.94 -7.42 -9.94
C GLU A 315 17.07 -6.18 -10.25
N LEU A 316 17.55 -5.37 -11.17
CA LEU A 316 16.75 -4.24 -11.69
C LEU A 316 15.64 -4.78 -12.59
N VAL A 317 14.42 -4.56 -12.16
CA VAL A 317 13.21 -5.00 -12.87
C VAL A 317 12.73 -3.89 -13.79
N ARG A 318 12.39 -4.22 -15.05
CA ARG A 318 11.80 -3.24 -15.97
C ARG A 318 10.48 -2.70 -15.44
N PRO A 319 10.20 -1.39 -15.57
CA PRO A 319 8.98 -0.78 -15.09
C PRO A 319 7.73 -1.39 -15.78
N VAL A 320 6.57 -1.28 -15.14
CA VAL A 320 5.31 -1.86 -15.65
C VAL A 320 4.98 -1.35 -17.05
N CYS A 321 5.25 -0.07 -17.33
CA CYS A 321 5.01 0.54 -18.65
C CYS A 321 5.87 -0.04 -19.78
N ALA A 322 6.96 -0.76 -19.48
CA ALA A 322 7.76 -1.46 -20.48
C ALA A 322 6.97 -2.56 -21.20
N PHE A 323 5.93 -3.08 -20.58
CA PHE A 323 5.04 -4.12 -21.13
C PHE A 323 3.81 -3.55 -21.83
N ASP A 324 3.72 -2.21 -21.94
CA ASP A 324 2.70 -1.48 -22.71
C ASP A 324 3.33 -0.38 -23.56
N PRO A 325 4.09 -0.74 -24.62
CA PRO A 325 4.79 0.24 -25.45
C PRO A 325 3.85 1.23 -26.15
N ALA A 326 2.61 0.84 -26.42
CA ALA A 326 1.60 1.73 -26.99
C ALA A 326 1.06 2.76 -25.97
N GLY A 327 1.24 2.53 -24.65
CA GLY A 327 0.74 3.40 -23.59
C GLY A 327 -0.78 3.47 -23.49
N SER A 328 -1.48 2.47 -24.04
CA SER A 328 -2.95 2.43 -24.09
C SER A 328 -3.61 1.82 -22.86
N THR A 329 -2.82 1.05 -22.09
CA THR A 329 -3.31 0.29 -20.93
C THR A 329 -2.75 0.85 -19.61
N VAL A 330 -1.49 1.32 -19.62
CA VAL A 330 -0.77 1.73 -18.41
C VAL A 330 -0.63 3.24 -18.31
N ILE A 331 -1.07 3.76 -17.17
CA ILE A 331 -0.75 5.11 -16.68
C ILE A 331 0.31 4.96 -15.58
N THR A 332 1.52 5.42 -15.82
CA THR A 332 2.58 5.41 -14.81
C THR A 332 2.53 6.69 -13.99
N VAL A 333 2.63 6.55 -12.68
CA VAL A 333 2.69 7.66 -11.72
C VAL A 333 4.04 7.65 -11.02
N GLY A 334 4.78 8.75 -11.15
CA GLY A 334 6.06 8.96 -10.46
C GLY A 334 6.02 10.14 -9.50
N SER A 335 7.01 10.24 -8.62
CA SER A 335 7.08 11.33 -7.65
C SER A 335 8.49 11.57 -7.13
N ALA A 336 8.85 12.83 -6.94
CA ALA A 336 10.06 13.25 -6.24
C ALA A 336 9.96 13.09 -4.71
N SER A 337 8.77 12.81 -4.18
CA SER A 337 8.50 12.87 -2.73
C SER A 337 9.28 11.85 -1.90
N LYS A 338 9.58 10.66 -2.45
CA LYS A 338 10.30 9.60 -1.74
C LYS A 338 11.76 9.55 -2.14
N THR A 339 12.03 9.74 -3.42
CA THR A 339 13.37 9.74 -3.98
C THR A 339 14.17 10.98 -3.62
N PHE A 340 13.51 12.12 -3.47
CA PHE A 340 14.17 13.37 -3.09
C PHE A 340 13.58 13.95 -1.80
N TRP A 341 12.48 14.68 -1.87
CA TRP A 341 11.86 15.30 -0.69
C TRP A 341 10.37 15.54 -0.88
N ALA A 342 9.58 15.16 0.12
CA ALA A 342 8.12 15.30 0.07
C ALA A 342 7.64 16.75 0.02
N GLY A 343 8.44 17.70 0.52
CA GLY A 343 8.13 19.13 0.52
C GLY A 343 8.08 19.76 -0.87
N LEU A 344 8.76 19.20 -1.88
CA LEU A 344 8.71 19.71 -3.26
C LEU A 344 7.34 19.58 -3.91
N ARG A 345 6.53 18.62 -3.50
CA ARG A 345 5.20 18.35 -4.09
C ARG A 345 5.22 18.14 -5.59
N ILE A 346 6.32 17.64 -6.16
CA ILE A 346 6.45 17.29 -7.58
C ILE A 346 6.19 15.81 -7.78
N GLY A 347 5.28 15.51 -8.69
CA GLY A 347 5.03 14.19 -9.26
C GLY A 347 4.78 14.32 -10.76
N TRP A 348 4.55 13.21 -11.40
CA TRP A 348 4.25 13.18 -12.83
C TRP A 348 3.43 11.97 -13.22
N VAL A 349 2.76 12.11 -14.36
CA VAL A 349 2.14 11.01 -15.09
C VAL A 349 2.91 10.78 -16.37
N ARG A 350 3.14 9.52 -16.73
CA ARG A 350 3.53 9.08 -18.06
C ARG A 350 2.42 8.22 -18.64
N ALA A 351 1.93 8.59 -19.82
CA ALA A 351 0.89 7.86 -20.55
C ALA A 351 0.95 8.21 -22.05
N ALA A 352 0.05 7.65 -22.87
CA ALA A 352 -0.08 8.06 -24.25
C ALA A 352 -0.45 9.55 -24.39
N PRO A 353 -0.01 10.25 -25.44
CA PRO A 353 -0.22 11.71 -25.58
C PRO A 353 -1.68 12.16 -25.54
N ASP A 354 -2.62 11.36 -26.03
CA ASP A 354 -4.06 11.63 -25.98
C ASP A 354 -4.62 11.51 -24.55
N VAL A 355 -4.13 10.53 -23.78
CA VAL A 355 -4.44 10.39 -22.34
C VAL A 355 -3.90 11.58 -21.57
N ILE A 356 -2.67 12.03 -21.85
CA ILE A 356 -2.09 13.23 -21.23
C ILE A 356 -2.93 14.47 -21.52
N ARG A 357 -3.35 14.69 -22.78
CA ARG A 357 -4.24 15.83 -23.13
C ARG A 357 -5.55 15.78 -22.32
N SER A 358 -6.13 14.60 -22.19
CA SER A 358 -7.37 14.42 -21.42
C SER A 358 -7.18 14.67 -19.91
N LEU A 359 -6.05 14.22 -19.34
CA LEU A 359 -5.69 14.47 -17.95
C LEU A 359 -5.45 15.96 -17.67
N VAL A 360 -4.76 16.66 -18.58
CA VAL A 360 -4.55 18.13 -18.50
C VAL A 360 -5.88 18.86 -18.48
N ALA A 361 -6.82 18.48 -19.35
CA ALA A 361 -8.16 19.07 -19.35
C ALA A 361 -8.94 18.78 -18.06
N ALA A 362 -8.87 17.55 -17.54
CA ALA A 362 -9.52 17.17 -16.29
C ALA A 362 -8.93 17.91 -15.06
N ARG A 363 -7.65 18.28 -15.13
CA ARG A 363 -6.93 19.00 -14.08
C ARG A 363 -7.34 20.49 -14.00
N ALA A 364 -7.74 21.10 -15.08
CA ALA A 364 -8.01 22.53 -15.15
C ALA A 364 -8.98 23.05 -14.07
N TYR A 365 -9.85 22.17 -13.56
CA TYR A 365 -10.80 22.50 -12.48
C TYR A 365 -10.30 22.07 -11.08
N ALA A 366 -9.03 21.67 -10.95
CA ALA A 366 -8.46 21.21 -9.67
C ALA A 366 -7.42 22.19 -9.12
N ASP A 367 -6.33 22.42 -9.86
CA ASP A 367 -5.19 23.19 -9.39
C ASP A 367 -4.48 24.02 -10.47
N LEU A 368 -4.99 24.04 -11.71
CA LEU A 368 -4.47 24.74 -12.88
C LEU A 368 -3.04 24.34 -13.29
N GLY A 369 -2.18 23.98 -12.36
CA GLY A 369 -0.78 23.66 -12.64
C GLY A 369 0.01 23.36 -11.36
N THR A 370 1.26 22.99 -11.53
CA THR A 370 2.22 22.73 -10.43
C THR A 370 3.15 23.95 -10.31
N PRO A 371 3.57 24.36 -9.10
CA PRO A 371 4.44 25.53 -8.90
C PRO A 371 5.70 25.49 -9.76
N VAL A 372 6.08 26.64 -10.31
CA VAL A 372 7.17 26.76 -11.30
C VAL A 372 8.54 26.50 -10.69
N ILE A 373 8.83 27.07 -9.51
CA ILE A 373 10.15 27.00 -8.87
C ILE A 373 10.52 25.55 -8.52
N GLU A 374 9.58 24.80 -7.97
CA GLU A 374 9.80 23.38 -7.61
C GLU A 374 9.99 22.52 -8.85
N GLN A 375 9.33 22.85 -9.96
CA GLN A 375 9.56 22.18 -11.23
C GLN A 375 10.96 22.47 -11.77
N LEU A 376 11.43 23.72 -11.71
CA LEU A 376 12.77 24.10 -12.11
C LEU A 376 13.82 23.40 -11.23
N ALA A 377 13.59 23.30 -9.92
CA ALA A 377 14.49 22.61 -9.01
C ALA A 377 14.68 21.13 -9.38
N VAL A 378 13.57 20.43 -9.70
CA VAL A 378 13.65 19.03 -10.14
C VAL A 378 14.31 18.90 -11.51
N ALA A 379 13.98 19.80 -12.46
CA ALA A 379 14.63 19.80 -13.77
C ALA A 379 16.15 20.03 -13.65
N TRP A 380 16.56 20.98 -12.83
CA TRP A 380 17.97 21.25 -12.56
C TRP A 380 18.70 20.03 -11.99
N LEU A 381 18.10 19.35 -10.99
CA LEU A 381 18.65 18.12 -10.41
C LEU A 381 18.87 17.02 -11.46
N LEU A 382 17.86 16.80 -12.30
CA LEU A 382 17.91 15.78 -13.36
C LEU A 382 18.98 16.10 -14.40
N ASN A 383 19.12 17.38 -14.79
CA ASN A 383 20.05 17.82 -15.82
C ASN A 383 21.52 17.90 -15.34
N THR A 384 21.75 18.02 -14.03
CA THR A 384 23.10 18.19 -13.46
C THR A 384 23.67 16.92 -12.82
N GLY A 385 22.95 15.80 -12.82
CA GLY A 385 23.33 14.57 -12.12
C GLY A 385 23.10 14.60 -10.62
N GLY A 386 22.61 15.72 -10.08
CA GLY A 386 22.33 15.87 -8.66
C GLY A 386 21.22 14.94 -8.15
N TRP A 387 20.37 14.47 -9.06
CA TRP A 387 19.31 13.50 -8.75
C TRP A 387 19.89 12.15 -8.35
N GLU A 388 20.85 11.63 -9.11
CA GLU A 388 21.51 10.34 -8.86
C GLU A 388 22.29 10.35 -7.55
N GLU A 389 23.03 11.45 -7.28
CA GLU A 389 23.78 11.59 -6.04
C GLU A 389 22.83 11.68 -4.83
N ALA A 390 21.75 12.45 -4.94
CA ALA A 390 20.74 12.53 -3.89
C ALA A 390 20.08 11.18 -3.61
N ILE A 391 19.76 10.38 -4.65
CA ILE A 391 19.24 9.02 -4.50
C ILE A 391 20.26 8.12 -3.78
N GLY A 392 21.55 8.21 -4.11
CA GLY A 392 22.62 7.47 -3.42
C GLY A 392 22.59 7.71 -1.91
N ILE A 393 22.58 8.98 -1.49
CA ILE A 393 22.47 9.39 -0.08
C ILE A 393 21.19 8.83 0.56
N ARG A 394 20.05 8.88 -0.17
CA ARG A 394 18.77 8.36 0.29
C ARG A 394 18.81 6.86 0.55
N ARG A 395 19.36 6.10 -0.37
CA ARG A 395 19.50 4.64 -0.27
C ARG A 395 20.34 4.24 0.93
N GLU A 396 21.49 4.88 1.12
CA GLU A 396 22.35 4.63 2.29
C GLU A 396 21.63 4.91 3.60
N LEU A 397 21.00 6.08 3.71
CA LEU A 397 20.25 6.46 4.90
C LEU A 397 19.10 5.49 5.18
N ALA A 398 18.31 5.14 4.15
CA ALA A 398 17.19 4.22 4.29
C ALA A 398 17.64 2.80 4.65
N ARG A 399 18.75 2.32 4.08
CA ARG A 399 19.35 1.02 4.41
C ARG A 399 19.75 0.98 5.88
N GLY A 400 20.54 1.96 6.35
CA GLY A 400 20.96 2.03 7.74
C GLY A 400 19.79 2.13 8.73
N ASN A 401 18.75 2.89 8.38
CA ASN A 401 17.54 3.00 9.20
C ASN A 401 16.73 1.69 9.20
N ARG A 402 16.61 1.01 8.05
CA ARG A 402 15.95 -0.30 7.94
C ARG A 402 16.61 -1.32 8.84
N ASP A 403 17.93 -1.45 8.73
CA ASP A 403 18.71 -2.45 9.46
C ASP A 403 18.62 -2.19 10.96
N ALA A 404 18.75 -0.94 11.38
CA ALA A 404 18.59 -0.55 12.78
C ALA A 404 17.17 -0.84 13.33
N LEU A 405 16.12 -0.58 12.54
CA LEU A 405 14.74 -0.90 12.95
C LEU A 405 14.53 -2.42 13.04
N VAL A 406 15.01 -3.19 12.07
CA VAL A 406 14.93 -4.66 12.06
C VAL A 406 15.61 -5.24 13.29
N ASP A 407 16.81 -4.79 13.64
CA ASP A 407 17.56 -5.26 14.82
C ASP A 407 16.84 -4.89 16.12
N ALA A 408 16.26 -3.69 16.19
CA ALA A 408 15.48 -3.28 17.36
C ALA A 408 14.19 -4.11 17.51
N LEU A 409 13.46 -4.37 16.42
CA LEU A 409 12.27 -5.21 16.45
C LEU A 409 12.59 -6.65 16.88
N ARG A 410 13.64 -7.25 16.37
CA ARG A 410 14.07 -8.61 16.75
C ARG A 410 14.44 -8.72 18.23
N ARG A 411 15.01 -7.65 18.81
CA ARG A 411 15.36 -7.61 20.25
C ARG A 411 14.16 -7.41 21.16
N HIS A 412 13.27 -6.49 20.82
CA HIS A 412 12.19 -6.05 21.71
C HIS A 412 10.84 -6.71 21.43
N LEU A 413 10.63 -7.24 20.22
CA LEU A 413 9.36 -7.82 19.75
C LEU A 413 9.65 -9.14 18.97
N PRO A 414 10.27 -10.15 19.60
CA PRO A 414 10.71 -11.38 18.94
C PRO A 414 9.56 -12.19 18.34
N ASP A 415 8.34 -12.06 18.87
CA ASP A 415 7.14 -12.75 18.38
C ASP A 415 6.50 -12.08 17.15
N TRP A 416 7.01 -10.91 16.74
CA TRP A 416 6.52 -10.24 15.55
C TRP A 416 7.16 -10.83 14.30
N GLU A 417 6.33 -11.10 13.32
CA GLU A 417 6.78 -11.69 12.06
C GLU A 417 6.79 -10.64 10.94
N PHE A 418 7.91 -10.52 10.26
CA PHE A 418 8.07 -9.65 9.09
C PHE A 418 9.15 -10.17 8.16
N THR A 419 9.07 -9.78 6.90
CA THR A 419 10.17 -9.96 5.94
C THR A 419 10.92 -8.65 5.80
N VAL A 420 12.24 -8.70 5.78
CA VAL A 420 13.07 -7.52 5.55
C VAL A 420 12.92 -7.10 4.09
N PRO A 421 12.43 -5.89 3.79
CA PRO A 421 12.26 -5.45 2.41
C PRO A 421 13.60 -5.05 1.79
N HIS A 422 13.79 -5.39 0.52
CA HIS A 422 14.99 -5.02 -0.24
C HIS A 422 14.96 -3.59 -0.78
N GLY A 423 13.94 -2.83 -0.45
CA GLY A 423 13.78 -1.46 -0.91
C GLY A 423 12.55 -0.78 -0.32
N GLY A 424 12.27 0.42 -0.82
CA GLY A 424 11.19 1.24 -0.29
C GLY A 424 11.52 1.87 1.06
N LEU A 425 10.48 2.16 1.85
CA LEU A 425 10.60 2.84 3.15
C LEU A 425 9.75 2.20 4.24
N THR A 426 9.14 1.03 4.02
CA THR A 426 8.16 0.45 4.94
C THR A 426 8.39 -1.02 5.18
N LEU A 427 8.19 -1.43 6.43
CA LEU A 427 8.16 -2.80 6.90
C LEU A 427 6.73 -3.13 7.34
N TRP A 428 6.22 -4.29 6.96
CA TRP A 428 4.90 -4.79 7.29
C TRP A 428 5.02 -5.90 8.32
N ALA A 429 4.63 -5.63 9.56
CA ALA A 429 4.81 -6.55 10.67
C ALA A 429 3.48 -7.14 11.14
N ARG A 430 3.44 -8.45 11.29
CA ARG A 430 2.39 -9.19 11.97
C ARG A 430 2.67 -9.19 13.48
N THR A 431 1.65 -8.88 14.26
CA THR A 431 1.77 -8.56 15.71
C THR A 431 1.61 -9.76 16.64
N GLY A 432 1.91 -10.99 16.15
CA GLY A 432 1.81 -12.19 17.01
C GLY A 432 0.38 -12.51 17.49
N GLY A 433 -0.65 -12.09 16.75
CA GLY A 433 -2.06 -12.31 17.10
C GLY A 433 -2.69 -11.18 17.92
N LEU A 434 -1.94 -10.14 18.26
CA LEU A 434 -2.46 -8.95 18.95
C LEU A 434 -3.13 -7.99 17.95
N SER A 435 -4.10 -7.19 18.45
CA SER A 435 -4.76 -6.15 17.66
C SER A 435 -3.82 -4.99 17.33
N GLY A 436 -3.52 -4.77 16.05
CA GLY A 436 -2.72 -3.65 15.57
C GLY A 436 -3.34 -2.30 15.87
N SER A 437 -4.66 -2.20 15.88
CA SER A 437 -5.38 -0.97 16.25
C SER A 437 -5.21 -0.64 17.71
N ARG A 438 -5.28 -1.63 18.60
CA ARG A 438 -5.03 -1.44 20.05
C ARG A 438 -3.57 -1.12 20.34
N ILE A 439 -2.63 -1.76 19.62
CA ILE A 439 -1.19 -1.44 19.71
C ILE A 439 -0.94 0.01 19.27
N ALA A 440 -1.55 0.45 18.18
CA ALA A 440 -1.41 1.83 17.70
C ALA A 440 -1.96 2.85 18.72
N GLU A 441 -3.09 2.55 19.36
CA GLU A 441 -3.69 3.38 20.40
C GLU A 441 -2.80 3.44 21.67
N ALA A 442 -2.37 2.28 22.18
CA ALA A 442 -1.48 2.21 23.33
C ALA A 442 -0.12 2.88 23.05
N GLY A 443 0.44 2.64 21.86
CA GLY A 443 1.68 3.27 21.41
C GLY A 443 1.60 4.79 21.37
N ALA A 444 0.48 5.35 20.89
CA ALA A 444 0.27 6.80 20.88
C ALA A 444 0.33 7.40 22.31
N ARG A 445 -0.24 6.72 23.30
CA ARG A 445 -0.17 7.11 24.71
C ARG A 445 1.25 7.02 25.27
N LEU A 446 2.05 6.07 24.78
CA LEU A 446 3.46 5.90 25.13
C LEU A 446 4.42 6.77 24.30
N GLY A 447 3.89 7.67 23.45
CA GLY A 447 4.67 8.61 22.63
C GLY A 447 5.32 7.96 21.40
N VAL A 448 4.74 6.88 20.85
CA VAL A 448 5.08 6.34 19.55
C VAL A 448 3.82 6.21 18.70
N ARG A 449 3.80 6.83 17.52
CA ARG A 449 2.70 6.76 16.58
C ARG A 449 3.02 5.75 15.48
N VAL A 450 2.15 4.75 15.30
CA VAL A 450 2.28 3.73 14.26
C VAL A 450 0.92 3.52 13.58
N PRO A 451 0.85 3.40 12.25
CA PRO A 451 -0.39 3.08 11.57
C PRO A 451 -0.75 1.60 11.73
N SER A 452 -1.97 1.34 12.16
CA SER A 452 -2.53 -0.01 12.22
C SER A 452 -2.85 -0.56 10.82
N GLY A 453 -2.80 -1.88 10.69
CA GLY A 453 -3.05 -2.60 9.47
C GLY A 453 -4.38 -2.31 8.77
N PRO A 454 -5.51 -2.16 9.49
CA PRO A 454 -6.80 -1.85 8.87
C PRO A 454 -6.82 -0.59 8.01
N ARG A 455 -5.93 0.36 8.23
CA ARG A 455 -5.81 1.57 7.38
C ARG A 455 -5.37 1.26 5.94
N PHE A 456 -4.68 0.13 5.74
CA PHE A 456 -4.17 -0.32 4.43
C PHE A 456 -5.08 -1.36 3.77
N GLY A 457 -6.17 -1.74 4.43
CA GLY A 457 -7.18 -2.67 3.94
C GLY A 457 -8.41 -1.97 3.38
N VAL A 458 -9.14 -2.70 2.54
CA VAL A 458 -10.51 -2.36 2.21
C VAL A 458 -11.38 -2.98 3.28
N ASP A 459 -12.26 -2.19 3.90
CA ASP A 459 -13.25 -2.62 4.90
C ASP A 459 -12.68 -3.26 6.19
N GLY A 460 -11.49 -2.78 6.66
CA GLY A 460 -10.97 -3.09 7.99
C GLY A 460 -10.18 -4.40 8.12
N ALA A 461 -9.76 -4.99 7.00
CA ALA A 461 -8.84 -6.14 7.02
C ALA A 461 -7.48 -5.78 7.66
N PHE A 462 -6.68 -6.79 8.00
CA PHE A 462 -5.31 -6.66 8.53
C PHE A 462 -5.22 -6.18 9.99
N GLU A 463 -6.20 -6.52 10.84
CA GLU A 463 -6.19 -6.13 12.25
C GLU A 463 -4.96 -6.66 13.02
N GLY A 464 -4.40 -7.81 12.62
CA GLY A 464 -3.18 -8.37 13.20
C GLY A 464 -1.86 -7.80 12.64
N TYR A 465 -1.88 -6.59 12.04
CA TYR A 465 -0.71 -5.99 11.42
C TYR A 465 -0.50 -4.53 11.80
N VAL A 466 0.75 -4.09 11.67
CA VAL A 466 1.16 -2.68 11.73
C VAL A 466 2.16 -2.38 10.61
N ARG A 467 2.14 -1.14 10.08
CA ARG A 467 3.17 -0.67 9.15
C ARG A 467 4.22 0.14 9.90
N LEU A 468 5.48 -0.19 9.71
CA LEU A 468 6.63 0.45 10.34
C LEU A 468 7.53 1.08 9.25
N PRO A 469 7.46 2.39 9.02
CA PRO A 469 8.43 3.06 8.16
C PRO A 469 9.79 3.12 8.84
N PHE A 470 10.84 2.83 8.09
CA PHE A 470 12.22 2.96 8.56
C PHE A 470 12.83 4.33 8.17
N THR A 471 12.17 5.38 8.68
CA THR A 471 12.52 6.78 8.38
C THR A 471 13.23 7.49 9.53
N VAL A 472 13.49 6.78 10.65
CA VAL A 472 14.15 7.29 11.84
C VAL A 472 15.48 6.58 12.09
N GLY A 473 16.47 7.29 12.62
CA GLY A 473 17.80 6.73 12.88
C GLY A 473 17.85 5.73 14.04
N GLY A 474 18.96 4.99 14.16
CA GLY A 474 19.11 3.81 15.01
C GLY A 474 18.68 3.99 16.48
N ALA A 475 19.14 5.05 17.17
CA ALA A 475 18.77 5.29 18.57
C ALA A 475 17.28 5.59 18.74
N VAL A 476 16.66 6.24 17.73
CA VAL A 476 15.21 6.53 17.72
C VAL A 476 14.43 5.26 17.40
N ALA A 477 14.93 4.42 16.50
CA ALA A 477 14.32 3.14 16.16
C ALA A 477 14.28 2.18 17.36
N ASP A 478 15.36 2.10 18.13
CA ASP A 478 15.42 1.31 19.35
C ASP A 478 14.41 1.78 20.42
N LYS A 479 14.34 3.10 20.64
CA LYS A 479 13.35 3.70 21.53
C LYS A 479 11.91 3.46 21.05
N ALA A 480 11.67 3.51 19.74
CA ALA A 480 10.37 3.22 19.16
C ALA A 480 9.98 1.75 19.41
N ALA A 481 10.89 0.80 19.15
CA ALA A 481 10.66 -0.63 19.37
C ALA A 481 10.39 -0.95 20.84
N THR A 482 11.14 -0.33 21.78
CA THR A 482 10.91 -0.47 23.24
C THR A 482 9.49 0.00 23.62
N ARG A 483 9.04 1.16 23.09
CA ARG A 483 7.69 1.67 23.36
C ARG A 483 6.59 0.80 22.76
N LEU A 484 6.85 0.26 21.55
CA LEU A 484 5.92 -0.67 20.90
C LEU A 484 5.83 -2.00 21.66
N ALA A 485 6.92 -2.49 22.24
CA ALA A 485 6.91 -3.68 23.10
C ALA A 485 6.04 -3.43 24.33
N ALA A 486 6.23 -2.30 25.02
CA ALA A 486 5.37 -1.92 26.15
C ALA A 486 3.90 -1.78 25.75
N ALA A 487 3.61 -1.24 24.56
CA ALA A 487 2.24 -1.18 24.03
C ALA A 487 1.66 -2.57 23.76
N ALA A 488 2.45 -3.49 23.19
CA ALA A 488 2.04 -4.87 22.96
C ALA A 488 1.74 -5.62 24.27
N ASP A 489 2.56 -5.44 25.30
CA ASP A 489 2.36 -6.03 26.63
C ASP A 489 1.06 -5.53 27.28
N LEU A 490 0.75 -4.24 27.16
CA LEU A 490 -0.52 -3.67 27.64
C LEU A 490 -1.72 -4.29 26.93
N VAL A 491 -1.63 -4.49 25.63
CA VAL A 491 -2.69 -5.11 24.83
C VAL A 491 -2.84 -6.58 25.19
N ALA A 492 -1.75 -7.30 25.36
CA ALA A 492 -1.73 -8.73 25.72
C ALA A 492 -2.33 -8.99 27.10
N THR A 493 -2.04 -8.13 28.07
CA THR A 493 -2.54 -8.25 29.46
C THR A 493 -3.95 -7.66 29.65
N GLY A 494 -4.49 -6.95 28.66
CA GLY A 494 -5.78 -6.25 28.79
C GLY A 494 -5.73 -5.06 29.77
N ALA A 495 -4.54 -4.63 30.15
CA ALA A 495 -4.35 -3.48 31.05
C ALA A 495 -4.77 -2.18 30.35
N THR A 496 -5.56 -1.35 31.04
CA THR A 496 -5.90 -0.01 30.58
C THR A 496 -4.89 1.00 31.12
N ILE A 497 -4.34 1.82 30.22
CA ILE A 497 -3.60 3.02 30.66
C ILE A 497 -4.68 4.03 31.09
N GLU A 498 -4.69 4.43 32.36
CA GLU A 498 -5.48 5.61 32.75
C GLU A 498 -5.08 6.80 31.89
N ALA A 499 -6.06 7.39 31.23
CA ALA A 499 -5.83 8.53 30.38
C ALA A 499 -5.42 9.73 31.25
N GLU A 500 -4.15 10.14 31.20
CA GLU A 500 -3.85 11.53 31.49
C GLU A 500 -4.67 12.39 30.51
N ALA A 501 -5.50 13.27 31.08
CA ALA A 501 -6.35 14.13 30.31
C ALA A 501 -5.52 14.87 29.25
N PRO A 502 -5.98 14.97 27.99
CA PRO A 502 -5.24 15.68 26.95
C PRO A 502 -5.04 17.12 27.45
N ARG A 503 -3.80 17.57 27.52
CA ARG A 503 -3.48 18.97 27.74
C ARG A 503 -4.08 19.73 26.58
N THR A 504 -5.23 20.37 26.81
CA THR A 504 -5.88 21.26 25.87
C THR A 504 -4.93 22.46 25.72
N TYR A 505 -4.20 22.52 24.63
CA TYR A 505 -3.56 23.75 24.21
C TYR A 505 -4.68 24.66 23.73
N VAL A 506 -5.13 25.55 24.61
CA VAL A 506 -5.93 26.70 24.22
C VAL A 506 -4.96 27.63 23.49
N ALA A 507 -5.26 27.92 22.23
CA ALA A 507 -4.53 28.87 21.39
C ALA A 507 -4.65 30.27 21.94
#